data_ea0c178515a9128faa23ee7d7ce2ee85
#
_entry.id   ea0c178515a9128faa23ee7d7ce2ee85
#
_cell.length_a   1.000
_cell.length_b   1.000
_cell.length_c   1.000
_cell.angle_alpha   90.00
_cell.angle_beta   90.00
_cell.angle_gamma   90.00
#
_symmetry.space_group_name_H-M   'P 1'
#
loop_
_entity.id
_entity.type
_entity.pdbx_description
1 polymer ?
#
loop_
_entity_poly.entity_id
_entity_poly.type
_entity_poly.pdbx_seq_one_letter_code
_entity_poly.pdbx_strand_id
1 'polypeptide(L)'
;MNRLSLPATLMAAGFVAVSLAGAPPARAQEPQNRLVENFQAPRSVAPLARVLSKAVVNISTTMKRKAPLVNPHGKGGPFGDEFRKFFERRGGKMPPEHKRRRASALGSGFIIDPKGIVITNNHVIEGADEIIVNLQDGTRLKATLRGRDPKTDLAVLVVKPKKPLPYVEFGDSDGIEVGDWVLAIGNPFGLGGSVTLGIVSARNRDINAGPYDDFIQTDAAINKGNSGGPLFNMKGEVVGVNSAILSPSGGSVGIGFSIPSNLAKKVVAQLVKYGETRRGWLGVRIQTVTEDLAEGLGLEKPMGALVADVTKGGPADRAGLRPRDVIVEFNGVKVEKMRDLPRIVAETPVGAEVVVKVVRDGKPLDIKVTLGRLEKAEEMRKASKKAAPPAEKKKTTKTLLGMELGPLDDAARKRHRIPEKVKKGVLVLSVKAGTDAEKKGLAAGDVILEAGNVEVATPGDVERQIGAFRKKGRKAIPFLVLRKAAGYDPRFIALWLKD
;
A
#
# COMPACT_ATOMS: atom_id res chain seq x y z
N MET A 1 -107.14 19.42 9.83
CA MET A 1 -106.99 18.42 10.89
C MET A 1 -106.98 17.05 10.28
N ASN A 2 -105.95 16.57 9.78
CA ASN A 2 -105.78 15.18 9.38
C ASN A 2 -104.32 14.81 9.43
N ARG A 3 -103.99 13.94 10.32
CA ARG A 3 -102.62 13.30 10.39
C ARG A 3 -102.62 12.12 9.44
N LEU A 4 -101.73 12.09 8.50
CA LEU A 4 -101.44 10.94 7.68
C LEU A 4 -100.11 10.29 8.17
N SER A 5 -100.25 9.06 8.62
CA SER A 5 -99.14 8.17 8.99
C SER A 5 -98.57 7.47 7.75
N LEU A 6 -97.28 7.49 7.54
CA LEU A 6 -96.57 6.66 6.55
C LEU A 6 -95.85 5.50 7.28
N PRO A 7 -95.77 4.31 6.66
CA PRO A 7 -95.17 3.16 7.26
C PRO A 7 -93.60 3.16 7.05
N ALA A 8 -92.89 2.73 8.09
CA ALA A 8 -91.45 2.56 8.08
C ALA A 8 -91.06 1.24 7.32
N THR A 9 -90.30 1.35 6.30
CA THR A 9 -89.65 0.23 5.60
C THR A 9 -88.28 -0.07 6.24
N LEU A 10 -88.09 -1.22 6.88
CA LEU A 10 -86.82 -1.71 7.40
C LEU A 10 -85.97 -2.13 6.22
N MET A 11 -84.80 -1.43 5.96
CA MET A 11 -83.74 -1.93 5.21
C MET A 11 -82.67 -2.60 6.13
N ALA A 12 -82.51 -3.91 5.97
CA ALA A 12 -81.46 -4.67 6.63
C ALA A 12 -80.10 -4.37 5.98
N ALA A 13 -79.25 -3.62 6.62
CA ALA A 13 -77.90 -3.43 6.21
C ALA A 13 -77.05 -4.60 6.73
N GLY A 14 -76.57 -5.48 5.78
CA GLY A 14 -75.61 -6.52 6.11
C GLY A 14 -74.24 -5.92 6.40
N PHE A 15 -73.83 -6.00 7.64
CA PHE A 15 -72.42 -5.73 8.00
C PHE A 15 -71.52 -6.86 7.58
N VAL A 16 -70.72 -6.64 6.55
CA VAL A 16 -69.56 -7.50 6.24
C VAL A 16 -68.45 -7.12 7.23
N ALA A 17 -68.21 -7.95 8.23
CA ALA A 17 -67.05 -7.81 9.12
C ALA A 17 -65.76 -8.23 8.37
N VAL A 18 -65.03 -7.25 7.85
CA VAL A 18 -63.65 -7.48 7.40
C VAL A 18 -62.78 -7.61 8.65
N SER A 19 -62.36 -8.86 8.96
CA SER A 19 -61.36 -9.13 9.98
C SER A 19 -60.02 -8.59 9.49
N LEU A 20 -59.59 -7.42 9.95
CA LEU A 20 -58.22 -6.96 9.88
C LEU A 20 -57.37 -7.91 10.72
N ALA A 21 -56.72 -8.89 10.06
CA ALA A 21 -55.63 -9.65 10.68
C ALA A 21 -54.55 -8.62 11.03
N GLY A 22 -54.43 -8.31 12.31
CA GLY A 22 -53.40 -7.40 12.81
C GLY A 22 -52.01 -7.95 12.44
N ALA A 23 -51.22 -7.15 11.68
CA ALA A 23 -49.80 -7.40 11.52
C ALA A 23 -49.18 -7.51 12.93
N PRO A 24 -48.27 -8.50 13.16
CA PRO A 24 -47.58 -8.58 14.44
C PRO A 24 -46.88 -7.26 14.72
N PRO A 25 -46.91 -6.76 15.98
CA PRO A 25 -46.22 -5.52 16.30
C PRO A 25 -44.74 -5.66 15.90
N ALA A 26 -44.27 -4.71 15.08
CA ALA A 26 -42.85 -4.60 14.78
C ALA A 26 -42.11 -4.58 16.13
N ARG A 27 -41.33 -5.64 16.39
CA ARG A 27 -40.43 -5.68 17.54
C ARG A 27 -39.53 -4.46 17.43
N ALA A 28 -39.74 -3.49 18.30
CA ALA A 28 -38.81 -2.38 18.45
C ALA A 28 -37.44 -3.01 18.69
N GLN A 29 -36.46 -2.71 17.83
CA GLN A 29 -35.07 -3.10 18.07
C GLN A 29 -34.70 -2.53 19.44
N GLU A 30 -34.29 -3.40 20.35
CA GLU A 30 -33.78 -2.98 21.65
C GLU A 30 -32.61 -2.00 21.41
N PRO A 31 -32.56 -0.89 22.15
CA PRO A 31 -31.47 0.05 21.98
C PRO A 31 -30.14 -0.64 22.27
N GLN A 32 -29.20 -0.53 21.32
CA GLN A 32 -27.90 -1.20 21.36
C GLN A 32 -27.02 -0.82 22.57
N ASN A 33 -27.39 0.18 23.34
CA ASN A 33 -26.71 0.60 24.56
C ASN A 33 -26.79 -0.40 25.72
N ARG A 34 -27.66 -1.43 25.69
CA ARG A 34 -27.66 -2.53 26.68
C ARG A 34 -26.46 -3.44 26.60
N LEU A 35 -25.72 -3.42 25.48
CA LEU A 35 -24.47 -4.20 25.31
C LEU A 35 -23.29 -3.60 26.08
N VAL A 36 -23.42 -2.44 26.70
CA VAL A 36 -22.32 -1.67 27.31
C VAL A 36 -22.31 -1.75 28.84
N GLU A 37 -23.23 -2.47 29.48
CA GLU A 37 -23.39 -2.51 30.94
C GLU A 37 -22.19 -3.01 31.74
N ASN A 38 -21.19 -3.66 31.07
CA ASN A 38 -19.98 -4.20 31.71
C ASN A 38 -18.68 -3.63 31.17
N PHE A 39 -18.72 -2.53 30.38
CA PHE A 39 -17.50 -1.93 29.88
C PHE A 39 -16.75 -1.20 30.99
N GLN A 40 -15.54 -1.69 31.34
CA GLN A 40 -14.64 -1.02 32.27
C GLN A 40 -13.36 -0.58 31.52
N ALA A 41 -13.20 0.73 31.36
CA ALA A 41 -11.93 1.28 30.92
C ALA A 41 -10.82 0.98 31.94
N PRO A 42 -9.57 0.77 31.52
CA PRO A 42 -8.46 0.54 32.45
C PRO A 42 -8.29 1.78 33.37
N ARG A 43 -8.36 1.58 34.68
CA ARG A 43 -8.20 2.67 35.66
C ARG A 43 -6.81 3.32 35.61
N SER A 44 -5.79 2.56 35.31
CA SER A 44 -4.42 3.02 35.15
C SER A 44 -3.62 2.00 34.36
N VAL A 45 -2.79 2.48 33.43
CA VAL A 45 -1.80 1.67 32.70
C VAL A 45 -0.40 1.72 33.32
N ALA A 46 -0.23 2.44 34.44
CA ALA A 46 1.07 2.63 35.07
C ALA A 46 1.77 1.31 35.48
N PRO A 47 1.08 0.29 36.01
CA PRO A 47 1.73 -0.99 36.33
C PRO A 47 2.28 -1.67 35.07
N LEU A 48 1.50 -1.69 33.98
CA LEU A 48 1.89 -2.27 32.69
C LEU A 48 3.05 -1.51 32.07
N ALA A 49 2.96 -0.19 31.98
CA ALA A 49 4.00 0.69 31.46
C ALA A 49 5.34 0.52 32.19
N ARG A 50 5.31 0.38 33.53
CA ARG A 50 6.52 0.17 34.33
C ARG A 50 7.27 -1.11 33.99
N VAL A 51 6.55 -2.17 33.66
CA VAL A 51 7.15 -3.45 33.27
C VAL A 51 7.66 -3.39 31.84
N LEU A 52 6.82 -2.95 30.91
CA LEU A 52 7.10 -2.97 29.48
C LEU A 52 8.19 -2.00 29.06
N SER A 53 8.26 -0.81 29.68
CA SER A 53 9.28 0.19 29.36
C SER A 53 10.72 -0.32 29.53
N LYS A 54 10.95 -1.32 30.38
CA LYS A 54 12.28 -1.91 30.58
C LYS A 54 12.82 -2.61 29.32
N ALA A 55 11.93 -3.11 28.45
CA ALA A 55 12.31 -3.74 27.19
C ALA A 55 12.35 -2.75 26.01
N VAL A 56 11.90 -1.49 26.20
CA VAL A 56 11.93 -0.46 25.18
C VAL A 56 13.22 0.33 25.26
N VAL A 57 13.90 0.50 24.14
CA VAL A 57 15.22 1.10 24.06
C VAL A 57 15.21 2.34 23.16
N ASN A 58 16.18 3.24 23.40
CA ASN A 58 16.50 4.30 22.48
C ASN A 58 17.57 3.84 21.50
N ILE A 59 17.39 4.16 20.23
CA ILE A 59 18.35 3.89 19.16
C ILE A 59 19.02 5.21 18.76
N SER A 60 20.31 5.29 18.98
CA SER A 60 21.14 6.43 18.56
C SER A 60 22.05 6.02 17.42
N THR A 61 22.03 6.76 16.33
CA THR A 61 22.87 6.49 15.17
C THR A 61 23.84 7.64 14.90
N THR A 62 24.99 7.32 14.36
CA THR A 62 26.00 8.30 13.98
C THR A 62 26.36 8.10 12.52
N MET A 63 26.36 9.17 11.73
CA MET A 63 26.78 9.17 10.32
C MET A 63 28.09 9.95 10.19
N LYS A 64 29.11 9.33 9.62
CA LYS A 64 30.34 10.00 9.19
C LYS A 64 30.04 10.69 7.86
N ARG A 65 29.89 12.00 7.86
CA ARG A 65 29.82 12.75 6.58
C ARG A 65 31.10 12.50 5.79
N LYS A 66 31.06 11.81 4.67
CA LYS A 66 32.06 11.98 3.60
C LYS A 66 31.97 13.43 3.17
N ALA A 67 33.11 14.13 3.08
CA ALA A 67 33.17 15.51 2.64
C ALA A 67 32.36 15.65 1.33
N PRO A 68 31.50 16.67 1.16
CA PRO A 68 30.75 16.82 -0.07
C PRO A 68 31.73 17.17 -1.19
N LEU A 69 31.78 16.35 -2.21
CA LEU A 69 32.07 16.83 -3.56
C LEU A 69 30.96 17.85 -3.83
N VAL A 70 31.35 19.11 -3.97
CA VAL A 70 30.49 20.25 -4.23
C VAL A 70 29.67 19.96 -5.47
N ASN A 71 28.40 19.65 -5.28
CA ASN A 71 27.42 19.63 -6.35
C ASN A 71 26.33 20.65 -5.98
N PRO A 72 26.26 21.80 -6.65
CA PRO A 72 25.38 22.90 -6.23
C PRO A 72 23.88 22.62 -6.36
N HIS A 73 23.47 21.44 -6.82
CA HIS A 73 22.08 21.09 -7.13
C HIS A 73 21.59 19.78 -6.54
N GLY A 74 22.21 19.29 -5.46
CA GLY A 74 21.76 18.09 -4.75
C GLY A 74 20.61 18.39 -3.78
N LYS A 75 19.37 18.12 -4.16
CA LYS A 75 18.20 18.17 -3.28
C LYS A 75 18.35 17.12 -2.19
N GLY A 76 18.38 17.55 -0.93
CA GLY A 76 18.29 16.70 0.26
C GLY A 76 16.94 15.96 0.28
N GLY A 77 16.91 14.77 0.88
CA GLY A 77 15.69 13.95 0.98
C GLY A 77 14.56 14.66 1.76
N PRO A 78 13.31 14.21 1.62
CA PRO A 78 12.11 14.94 2.05
C PRO A 78 12.04 15.29 3.54
N PHE A 79 12.85 14.64 4.40
CA PHE A 79 12.87 14.90 5.84
C PHE A 79 13.99 15.84 6.32
N GLY A 80 15.04 16.07 5.55
CA GLY A 80 16.19 16.91 5.95
C GLY A 80 15.90 18.41 5.90
N ASP A 81 15.12 18.85 4.92
CA ASP A 81 14.82 20.27 4.70
C ASP A 81 13.76 20.81 5.66
N GLU A 82 12.81 19.97 6.10
CA GLU A 82 11.80 20.38 7.09
C GLU A 82 12.39 20.53 8.50
N PHE A 83 13.33 19.64 8.87
CA PHE A 83 14.03 19.74 10.14
C PHE A 83 14.90 21.01 10.24
N ARG A 84 15.55 21.39 9.13
CA ARG A 84 16.33 22.63 9.05
C ARG A 84 15.45 23.88 9.17
N LYS A 85 14.33 23.94 8.46
CA LYS A 85 13.35 25.03 8.52
C LYS A 85 12.73 25.20 9.91
N PHE A 86 12.55 24.11 10.65
CA PHE A 86 12.03 24.15 12.02
C PHE A 86 13.00 24.86 12.99
N PHE A 87 14.31 24.62 12.86
CA PHE A 87 15.32 25.26 13.72
C PHE A 87 15.58 26.73 13.33
N GLU A 88 15.57 27.06 12.05
CA GLU A 88 15.75 28.43 11.54
C GLU A 88 14.61 29.37 11.99
N ARG A 89 13.38 28.88 12.06
CA ARG A 89 12.22 29.69 12.51
C ARG A 89 12.21 30.03 14.01
N ARG A 90 13.02 29.39 14.82
CA ARG A 90 13.05 29.61 16.27
C ARG A 90 14.17 30.51 16.74
N GLY A 91 14.75 31.33 15.87
CA GLY A 91 15.68 32.42 16.25
C GLY A 91 17.02 31.97 16.84
N GLY A 92 17.40 30.70 16.69
CA GLY A 92 18.70 30.21 17.13
C GLY A 92 19.80 30.64 16.18
N LYS A 93 20.61 31.65 16.56
CA LYS A 93 21.85 31.98 15.85
C LYS A 93 22.76 30.76 15.87
N MET A 94 23.10 30.26 14.66
CA MET A 94 24.06 29.15 14.52
C MET A 94 25.43 29.58 15.06
N PRO A 95 26.07 28.79 15.91
CA PRO A 95 27.47 29.00 16.30
C PRO A 95 28.37 28.78 15.08
N PRO A 96 29.55 29.43 15.02
CA PRO A 96 30.44 29.35 13.87
C PRO A 96 30.93 27.92 13.62
N GLU A 97 31.03 27.57 12.33
CA GLU A 97 31.48 26.30 11.78
C GLU A 97 32.92 25.98 12.17
N HIS A 98 33.15 25.30 13.27
CA HIS A 98 34.43 24.58 13.49
C HIS A 98 34.28 23.43 14.49
N LYS A 99 33.36 22.47 14.25
CA LYS A 99 33.50 21.06 14.68
C LYS A 99 32.62 20.20 13.80
N ARG A 100 33.21 19.19 13.14
CA ARG A 100 32.46 18.17 12.36
C ARG A 100 31.29 17.64 13.18
N ARG A 101 30.10 18.21 13.00
CA ARG A 101 28.89 17.72 13.65
C ARG A 101 28.56 16.37 13.02
N ARG A 102 28.65 15.31 13.82
CA ARG A 102 28.08 14.01 13.47
C ARG A 102 26.57 14.19 13.42
N ALA A 103 25.94 13.94 12.28
CA ALA A 103 24.49 13.87 12.23
C ALA A 103 24.08 12.64 13.03
N SER A 104 23.22 12.81 14.03
CA SER A 104 22.64 11.70 14.79
C SER A 104 21.16 11.64 14.52
N ALA A 105 20.65 10.47 14.15
CA ALA A 105 19.23 10.17 14.17
C ALA A 105 18.89 9.46 15.48
N LEU A 106 17.67 9.71 15.96
CA LEU A 106 17.16 9.14 17.19
C LEU A 106 15.82 8.46 16.92
N GLY A 107 15.69 7.25 17.39
CA GLY A 107 14.46 6.48 17.32
C GLY A 107 14.33 5.56 18.52
N SER A 108 13.32 4.74 18.52
CA SER A 108 13.08 3.72 19.52
C SER A 108 13.27 2.32 18.94
N GLY A 109 13.34 1.34 19.80
CA GLY A 109 13.31 -0.06 19.50
C GLY A 109 12.82 -0.85 20.71
N PHE A 110 12.71 -2.15 20.57
CA PHE A 110 12.37 -3.04 21.68
C PHE A 110 13.08 -4.38 21.56
N ILE A 111 13.31 -5.00 22.68
CA ILE A 111 14.05 -6.25 22.84
C ILE A 111 13.04 -7.39 22.78
N ILE A 112 13.28 -8.40 21.93
CA ILE A 112 12.44 -9.59 21.79
C ILE A 112 13.12 -10.89 22.25
N ASP A 113 14.39 -10.83 22.61
CA ASP A 113 15.16 -11.98 23.08
C ASP A 113 16.15 -11.51 24.15
N PRO A 114 16.23 -12.19 25.32
CA PRO A 114 17.12 -11.81 26.41
C PRO A 114 18.61 -11.84 26.02
N LYS A 115 18.96 -12.51 24.91
CA LYS A 115 20.32 -12.56 24.36
C LYS A 115 20.69 -11.31 23.54
N GLY A 116 19.73 -10.37 23.32
CA GLY A 116 20.00 -9.06 22.74
C GLY A 116 19.56 -8.90 21.29
N ILE A 117 18.44 -9.50 20.88
CA ILE A 117 17.79 -9.18 19.61
C ILE A 117 16.87 -7.98 19.83
N VAL A 118 17.11 -6.92 19.04
CA VAL A 118 16.37 -5.65 19.12
C VAL A 118 15.72 -5.35 17.77
N ILE A 119 14.45 -4.97 17.81
CA ILE A 119 13.67 -4.57 16.65
C ILE A 119 13.57 -3.05 16.62
N THR A 120 13.65 -2.48 15.42
CA THR A 120 13.42 -1.06 15.13
C THR A 120 12.99 -0.86 13.69
N ASN A 121 12.74 0.38 13.28
CA ASN A 121 12.49 0.68 11.87
C ASN A 121 13.77 0.78 11.05
N ASN A 122 13.67 0.44 9.74
CA ASN A 122 14.78 0.61 8.81
C ASN A 122 15.21 2.08 8.69
N HIS A 123 14.24 3.00 8.58
CA HIS A 123 14.57 4.43 8.44
C HIS A 123 15.34 5.01 9.64
N VAL A 124 15.20 4.42 10.85
CA VAL A 124 15.93 4.84 12.04
C VAL A 124 17.43 4.57 11.91
N ILE A 125 17.80 3.50 11.22
CA ILE A 125 19.20 3.04 11.09
C ILE A 125 19.79 3.25 9.70
N GLU A 126 19.03 3.81 8.78
CA GLU A 126 19.46 3.96 7.40
C GLU A 126 20.64 4.90 7.26
N GLY A 127 21.71 4.44 6.58
CA GLY A 127 22.94 5.20 6.41
C GLY A 127 23.79 5.36 7.66
N ALA A 128 23.48 4.67 8.78
CA ALA A 128 24.24 4.72 9.99
C ALA A 128 25.58 3.99 9.86
N ASP A 129 26.69 4.65 10.26
CA ASP A 129 28.00 4.03 10.39
C ASP A 129 28.16 3.34 11.77
N GLU A 130 27.48 3.86 12.77
CA GLU A 130 27.48 3.29 14.12
C GLU A 130 26.09 3.39 14.73
N ILE A 131 25.69 2.31 15.40
CA ILE A 131 24.39 2.18 16.06
C ILE A 131 24.63 1.84 17.52
N ILE A 132 24.01 2.63 18.42
CA ILE A 132 24.05 2.43 19.87
C ILE A 132 22.63 2.21 20.36
N VAL A 133 22.43 1.15 21.10
CA VAL A 133 21.20 0.84 21.85
C VAL A 133 21.39 1.34 23.28
N ASN A 134 20.55 2.26 23.70
CA ASN A 134 20.56 2.80 25.07
C ASN A 134 19.37 2.18 25.84
N LEU A 135 19.65 1.46 26.90
CA LEU A 135 18.66 0.87 27.80
C LEU A 135 18.09 1.94 28.75
N GLN A 136 16.98 1.61 29.39
CA GLN A 136 16.34 2.52 30.36
C GLN A 136 17.21 2.85 31.60
N ASP A 137 18.06 1.91 32.02
CA ASP A 137 19.00 2.08 33.14
C ASP A 137 20.24 2.90 32.77
N GLY A 138 20.32 3.46 31.57
CA GLY A 138 21.45 4.22 31.06
C GLY A 138 22.56 3.37 30.45
N THR A 139 22.45 2.03 30.46
CA THR A 139 23.43 1.14 29.82
C THR A 139 23.44 1.37 28.30
N ARG A 140 24.65 1.54 27.77
CA ARG A 140 24.86 1.75 26.32
C ARG A 140 25.51 0.53 25.69
N LEU A 141 24.85 -0.06 24.71
CA LEU A 141 25.32 -1.25 24.01
C LEU A 141 25.54 -0.92 22.54
N LYS A 142 26.74 -1.24 22.05
CA LYS A 142 27.01 -1.17 20.61
C LYS A 142 26.22 -2.26 19.90
N ALA A 143 25.45 -1.87 18.88
CA ALA A 143 24.65 -2.79 18.10
C ALA A 143 25.30 -3.08 16.75
N THR A 144 25.07 -4.29 16.25
CA THR A 144 25.36 -4.69 14.87
C THR A 144 24.07 -4.94 14.12
N LEU A 145 24.02 -4.49 12.88
CA LEU A 145 22.88 -4.77 12.00
C LEU A 145 22.88 -6.26 11.63
N ARG A 146 21.82 -6.98 12.00
CA ARG A 146 21.61 -8.38 11.60
C ARG A 146 20.99 -8.47 10.22
N GLY A 147 20.01 -7.59 9.94
CA GLY A 147 19.32 -7.49 8.68
C GLY A 147 18.30 -6.36 8.68
N ARG A 148 17.93 -5.90 7.50
CA ARG A 148 16.93 -4.85 7.33
C ARG A 148 16.04 -5.11 6.13
N ASP A 149 14.84 -4.57 6.17
CA ASP A 149 13.87 -4.60 5.09
C ASP A 149 13.27 -3.22 4.83
N PRO A 150 13.76 -2.51 3.81
CA PRO A 150 13.23 -1.20 3.46
C PRO A 150 11.78 -1.21 2.99
N LYS A 151 11.23 -2.37 2.55
CA LYS A 151 9.87 -2.45 2.01
C LYS A 151 8.79 -2.54 3.07
N THR A 152 9.13 -3.03 4.25
CA THR A 152 8.25 -3.03 5.43
C THR A 152 8.76 -2.11 6.52
N ASP A 153 9.84 -1.36 6.27
CA ASP A 153 10.47 -0.43 7.21
C ASP A 153 10.88 -1.08 8.52
N LEU A 154 11.40 -2.32 8.50
CA LEU A 154 11.86 -3.07 9.66
C LEU A 154 13.36 -3.33 9.63
N ALA A 155 13.98 -3.33 10.82
CA ALA A 155 15.38 -3.71 11.01
C ALA A 155 15.56 -4.53 12.29
N VAL A 156 16.49 -5.47 12.25
CA VAL A 156 16.93 -6.31 13.37
C VAL A 156 18.36 -5.97 13.72
N LEU A 157 18.55 -5.59 14.97
CA LEU A 157 19.86 -5.32 15.55
C LEU A 157 20.22 -6.41 16.55
N VAL A 158 21.51 -6.64 16.72
CA VAL A 158 22.05 -7.56 17.74
C VAL A 158 22.99 -6.79 18.63
N VAL A 159 22.75 -6.87 19.94
CA VAL A 159 23.66 -6.38 20.99
C VAL A 159 24.22 -7.55 21.79
N LYS A 160 25.35 -7.33 22.46
CA LYS A 160 25.99 -8.34 23.33
C LYS A 160 25.90 -7.86 24.78
N PRO A 161 24.82 -8.21 25.50
CA PRO A 161 24.67 -7.80 26.89
C PRO A 161 25.51 -8.70 27.81
N LYS A 162 25.94 -8.14 28.96
CA LYS A 162 26.65 -8.90 30.02
C LYS A 162 25.68 -9.74 30.87
N LYS A 163 24.40 -9.39 30.91
CA LYS A 163 23.31 -10.06 31.67
C LYS A 163 22.09 -10.19 30.74
N PRO A 164 21.23 -11.19 30.97
CA PRO A 164 19.99 -11.28 30.23
C PRO A 164 19.19 -9.99 30.27
N LEU A 165 18.66 -9.55 29.12
CA LEU A 165 17.88 -8.33 29.00
C LEU A 165 16.39 -8.60 29.24
N PRO A 166 15.63 -7.62 29.77
CA PRO A 166 14.18 -7.67 29.72
C PRO A 166 13.72 -7.68 28.26
N TYR A 167 12.72 -8.45 27.95
CA TYR A 167 12.19 -8.61 26.60
C TYR A 167 10.67 -8.66 26.60
N VAL A 168 10.07 -8.49 25.43
CA VAL A 168 8.63 -8.57 25.18
C VAL A 168 8.34 -9.50 24.02
N GLU A 169 7.13 -10.02 23.99
CA GLU A 169 6.67 -10.98 22.98
C GLU A 169 5.71 -10.33 22.00
N PHE A 170 5.68 -10.86 20.78
CA PHE A 170 4.69 -10.48 19.79
C PHE A 170 3.33 -11.13 20.08
N GLY A 171 2.29 -10.32 20.15
CA GLY A 171 0.90 -10.74 20.16
C GLY A 171 0.36 -11.00 18.74
N ASP A 172 -0.93 -11.27 18.67
CA ASP A 172 -1.67 -11.47 17.43
C ASP A 172 -2.34 -10.16 16.97
N SER A 173 -1.82 -9.55 15.89
CA SER A 173 -2.40 -8.34 15.32
C SER A 173 -3.67 -8.59 14.50
N ASP A 174 -3.97 -9.84 14.15
CA ASP A 174 -5.20 -10.14 13.41
C ASP A 174 -6.40 -10.25 14.36
N GLY A 175 -6.15 -10.57 15.62
CA GLY A 175 -7.16 -10.67 16.68
C GLY A 175 -7.53 -9.33 17.34
N ILE A 176 -6.86 -8.19 17.01
CA ILE A 176 -7.25 -6.88 17.57
C ILE A 176 -8.43 -6.28 16.80
N GLU A 177 -9.27 -5.52 17.50
CA GLU A 177 -10.44 -4.87 16.93
C GLU A 177 -10.34 -3.33 17.03
N VAL A 178 -11.12 -2.64 16.17
CA VAL A 178 -11.26 -1.18 16.26
C VAL A 178 -11.95 -0.86 17.58
N GLY A 179 -11.33 0.03 18.38
CA GLY A 179 -11.79 0.36 19.73
C GLY A 179 -10.93 -0.28 20.83
N ASP A 180 -10.11 -1.30 20.53
CA ASP A 180 -9.22 -1.89 21.51
C ASP A 180 -8.19 -0.88 22.02
N TRP A 181 -7.97 -0.89 23.35
CA TRP A 181 -6.95 -0.08 23.97
C TRP A 181 -5.56 -0.52 23.55
N VAL A 182 -4.71 0.44 23.18
CA VAL A 182 -3.30 0.22 22.84
C VAL A 182 -2.40 1.22 23.52
N LEU A 183 -1.18 0.76 23.84
CA LEU A 183 -0.18 1.52 24.56
C LEU A 183 1.07 1.66 23.66
N ALA A 184 1.36 2.85 23.19
CA ALA A 184 2.59 3.10 22.47
C ALA A 184 3.68 3.55 23.45
N ILE A 185 4.81 2.84 23.44
CA ILE A 185 5.97 3.18 24.25
C ILE A 185 7.14 3.49 23.33
N GLY A 186 7.79 4.62 23.58
CA GLY A 186 9.02 5.01 22.92
C GLY A 186 10.02 5.55 23.93
N ASN A 187 11.26 5.74 23.50
CA ASN A 187 12.28 6.38 24.29
C ASN A 187 12.94 7.51 23.50
N PRO A 188 12.16 8.58 23.15
CA PRO A 188 12.71 9.71 22.43
C PRO A 188 13.78 10.39 23.28
N PHE A 189 14.92 10.69 22.67
CA PHE A 189 16.04 11.40 23.28
C PHE A 189 16.74 10.69 24.46
N GLY A 190 16.37 9.45 24.82
CA GLY A 190 16.95 8.74 25.96
C GLY A 190 16.57 9.34 27.32
N LEU A 191 15.47 10.08 27.41
CA LEU A 191 15.03 10.81 28.61
C LEU A 191 14.15 9.97 29.56
N GLY A 192 14.11 8.63 29.39
CA GLY A 192 13.40 7.75 30.33
C GLY A 192 12.08 7.16 29.84
N GLY A 193 11.82 7.26 28.53
CA GLY A 193 10.63 6.67 27.90
C GLY A 193 9.41 7.59 27.90
N SER A 194 8.66 7.55 26.80
CA SER A 194 7.35 8.19 26.65
C SER A 194 6.30 7.12 26.48
N VAL A 195 5.22 7.21 27.24
CA VAL A 195 4.09 6.28 27.22
C VAL A 195 2.86 7.05 26.77
N THR A 196 2.19 6.57 25.73
CA THR A 196 0.94 7.17 25.25
C THR A 196 -0.12 6.07 25.10
N LEU A 197 -1.32 6.35 25.60
CA LEU A 197 -2.47 5.47 25.54
C LEU A 197 -3.42 5.97 24.46
N GLY A 198 -4.02 5.08 23.72
CA GLY A 198 -5.04 5.33 22.72
C GLY A 198 -5.78 4.05 22.38
N ILE A 199 -6.44 4.06 21.23
CA ILE A 199 -7.18 2.91 20.72
C ILE A 199 -6.70 2.54 19.31
N VAL A 200 -7.07 1.36 18.87
CA VAL A 200 -7.06 1.01 17.44
C VAL A 200 -8.15 1.80 16.74
N SER A 201 -7.78 2.81 15.95
CA SER A 201 -8.74 3.67 15.24
C SER A 201 -9.21 3.04 13.91
N ALA A 202 -8.34 2.24 13.28
CA ALA A 202 -8.65 1.48 12.06
C ALA A 202 -7.61 0.39 11.81
N ARG A 203 -7.94 -0.54 10.90
CA ARG A 203 -7.05 -1.62 10.46
C ARG A 203 -6.90 -1.59 8.95
N ASN A 204 -5.91 -2.30 8.44
CA ASN A 204 -5.66 -2.50 7.00
C ASN A 204 -5.53 -1.15 6.25
N ARG A 205 -4.87 -0.17 6.88
CA ARG A 205 -4.66 1.14 6.26
C ARG A 205 -3.52 1.09 5.24
N ASP A 206 -3.83 1.57 4.06
CA ASP A 206 -2.87 1.87 3.00
C ASP A 206 -2.59 3.38 3.03
N ILE A 207 -1.33 3.74 3.22
CA ILE A 207 -0.88 5.13 3.27
C ILE A 207 0.05 5.48 2.10
N ASN A 208 0.14 4.59 1.11
CA ASN A 208 1.05 4.69 -0.04
C ASN A 208 2.53 4.81 0.33
N ALA A 209 2.94 4.24 1.46
CA ALA A 209 4.33 4.19 1.89
C ALA A 209 5.10 3.04 1.21
N GLY A 210 4.39 1.96 0.84
CA GLY A 210 5.03 0.80 0.21
C GLY A 210 4.06 -0.19 -0.42
N PRO A 211 4.59 -1.23 -1.08
CA PRO A 211 3.76 -2.24 -1.75
C PRO A 211 3.08 -3.23 -0.80
N TYR A 212 3.39 -3.17 0.48
CA TYR A 212 2.90 -4.08 1.52
C TYR A 212 2.20 -3.32 2.65
N ASP A 213 1.65 -2.14 2.35
CA ASP A 213 0.94 -1.32 3.33
C ASP A 213 -0.27 -2.08 3.88
N ASP A 214 -0.26 -2.26 5.19
CA ASP A 214 -1.33 -2.91 5.96
C ASP A 214 -1.26 -2.43 7.40
N PHE A 215 -1.33 -1.10 7.60
CA PHE A 215 -1.07 -0.51 8.90
C PHE A 215 -2.26 -0.59 9.86
N ILE A 216 -1.94 -0.73 11.14
CA ILE A 216 -2.84 -0.42 12.24
C ILE A 216 -2.80 1.10 12.43
N GLN A 217 -3.95 1.76 12.38
CA GLN A 217 -4.09 3.16 12.73
C GLN A 217 -4.43 3.29 14.21
N THR A 218 -3.79 4.21 14.91
CA THR A 218 -4.06 4.52 16.33
C THR A 218 -4.05 6.02 16.57
N ASP A 219 -4.80 6.48 17.56
CA ASP A 219 -4.76 7.84 18.09
C ASP A 219 -3.80 7.99 19.28
N ALA A 220 -3.24 6.89 19.79
CA ALA A 220 -2.10 6.96 20.69
C ALA A 220 -1.03 7.87 20.08
N ALA A 221 -0.59 8.91 20.82
CA ALA A 221 0.26 9.94 20.26
C ALA A 221 1.62 9.39 19.84
N ILE A 222 1.82 9.22 18.53
CA ILE A 222 3.11 8.87 17.93
C ILE A 222 3.79 10.16 17.50
N ASN A 223 5.04 10.35 17.91
CA ASN A 223 5.88 11.50 17.58
C ASN A 223 7.28 11.06 17.15
N LYS A 224 8.08 12.00 16.64
CA LYS A 224 9.50 11.77 16.34
C LYS A 224 10.20 11.20 17.57
N GLY A 225 10.79 10.03 17.44
CA GLY A 225 11.45 9.27 18.50
C GLY A 225 10.68 8.04 19.00
N ASN A 226 9.36 7.93 18.76
CA ASN A 226 8.62 6.70 19.03
C ASN A 226 8.73 5.68 17.85
N SER A 227 9.16 6.13 16.65
CA SER A 227 9.38 5.25 15.50
C SER A 227 10.33 4.11 15.85
N GLY A 228 9.95 2.88 15.49
CA GLY A 228 10.64 1.64 15.84
C GLY A 228 10.27 1.09 17.22
N GLY A 229 9.59 1.86 18.07
CA GLY A 229 9.07 1.38 19.35
C GLY A 229 7.80 0.53 19.18
N PRO A 230 7.43 -0.24 20.20
CA PRO A 230 6.29 -1.14 20.17
C PRO A 230 4.95 -0.41 20.40
N LEU A 231 3.89 -0.95 19.80
CA LEU A 231 2.50 -0.73 20.16
C LEU A 231 2.03 -1.99 20.88
N PHE A 232 1.61 -1.86 22.14
CA PHE A 232 1.17 -2.97 22.98
C PHE A 232 -0.34 -3.03 23.09
N ASN A 233 -0.89 -4.25 23.26
CA ASN A 233 -2.23 -4.44 23.80
C ASN A 233 -2.23 -4.39 25.34
N MET A 234 -3.41 -4.51 25.96
CA MET A 234 -3.53 -4.49 27.42
C MET A 234 -3.04 -5.78 28.13
N LYS A 235 -2.65 -6.80 27.37
CA LYS A 235 -1.96 -8.00 27.90
C LYS A 235 -0.44 -7.81 27.95
N GLY A 236 0.09 -6.71 27.40
CA GLY A 236 1.52 -6.43 27.32
C GLY A 236 2.23 -7.07 26.12
N GLU A 237 1.47 -7.55 25.16
CA GLU A 237 2.01 -8.14 23.93
C GLU A 237 2.15 -7.07 22.84
N VAL A 238 3.19 -7.15 22.04
CA VAL A 238 3.43 -6.24 20.90
C VAL A 238 2.47 -6.59 19.76
N VAL A 239 1.50 -5.72 19.49
CA VAL A 239 0.57 -5.86 18.36
C VAL A 239 0.97 -5.04 17.15
N GLY A 240 1.97 -4.12 17.30
CA GLY A 240 2.49 -3.35 16.19
C GLY A 240 3.85 -2.74 16.46
N VAL A 241 4.52 -2.28 15.39
CA VAL A 241 5.76 -1.50 15.44
C VAL A 241 5.44 -0.09 14.93
N ASN A 242 5.58 0.93 15.79
CA ASN A 242 5.28 2.32 15.41
C ASN A 242 6.21 2.77 14.29
N SER A 243 5.67 3.27 13.18
CA SER A 243 6.47 3.60 11.99
C SER A 243 6.24 5.03 11.51
N ALA A 244 5.00 5.43 11.29
CA ALA A 244 4.66 6.69 10.62
C ALA A 244 3.55 7.46 11.30
N ILE A 245 3.45 8.76 10.96
CA ILE A 245 2.32 9.62 11.32
C ILE A 245 1.84 10.35 10.07
N LEU A 246 0.55 10.61 10.00
CA LEU A 246 0.00 11.59 9.07
C LEU A 246 -0.12 12.92 9.80
N SER A 247 0.69 13.91 9.41
CA SER A 247 0.73 15.18 10.12
C SER A 247 1.13 16.33 9.20
N PRO A 248 0.32 17.39 9.12
CA PRO A 248 0.68 18.60 8.39
C PRO A 248 1.79 19.41 9.08
N SER A 249 1.91 19.30 10.42
CA SER A 249 2.84 20.08 11.25
C SER A 249 4.08 19.30 11.68
N GLY A 250 4.11 17.97 11.43
CA GLY A 250 5.19 17.08 11.88
C GLY A 250 5.09 16.60 13.33
N GLY A 251 4.06 17.00 14.08
CA GLY A 251 3.69 16.47 15.40
C GLY A 251 2.44 15.60 15.31
N SER A 252 2.14 14.84 16.37
CA SER A 252 0.93 14.00 16.41
C SER A 252 -0.34 14.84 16.35
N VAL A 253 -1.27 14.42 15.50
CA VAL A 253 -2.64 14.95 15.40
C VAL A 253 -3.68 13.83 15.64
N GLY A 254 -3.29 12.74 16.32
CA GLY A 254 -4.14 11.58 16.57
C GLY A 254 -4.25 10.61 15.39
N ILE A 255 -3.29 10.64 14.45
CA ILE A 255 -3.24 9.72 13.32
C ILE A 255 -1.84 9.12 13.24
N GLY A 256 -1.64 8.04 13.97
CA GLY A 256 -0.43 7.24 13.98
C GLY A 256 -0.63 5.91 13.25
N PHE A 257 0.46 5.34 12.72
CA PHE A 257 0.46 4.09 11.98
C PHE A 257 1.54 3.15 12.51
N SER A 258 1.14 1.91 12.77
CA SER A 258 2.02 0.84 13.23
C SER A 258 1.97 -0.36 12.29
N ILE A 259 3.14 -0.94 12.03
CA ILE A 259 3.29 -2.18 11.25
C ILE A 259 2.71 -3.33 12.08
N PRO A 260 1.75 -4.12 11.58
CA PRO A 260 1.14 -5.22 12.35
C PRO A 260 2.16 -6.25 12.83
N SER A 261 1.97 -6.75 14.03
CA SER A 261 2.91 -7.75 14.63
C SER A 261 3.01 -9.02 13.82
N ASN A 262 1.93 -9.52 13.22
CA ASN A 262 1.97 -10.74 12.41
C ASN A 262 2.85 -10.57 11.15
N LEU A 263 2.83 -9.41 10.51
CA LEU A 263 3.76 -9.07 9.44
C LEU A 263 5.19 -8.91 9.99
N ALA A 264 5.36 -8.16 11.09
CA ALA A 264 6.66 -7.93 11.70
C ALA A 264 7.33 -9.24 12.13
N LYS A 265 6.60 -10.16 12.76
CA LYS A 265 7.09 -11.47 13.20
C LYS A 265 7.65 -12.31 12.04
N LYS A 266 6.92 -12.36 10.90
CA LYS A 266 7.38 -13.08 9.70
C LYS A 266 8.66 -12.47 9.11
N VAL A 267 8.73 -11.15 9.02
CA VAL A 267 9.89 -10.42 8.49
C VAL A 267 11.09 -10.59 9.42
N VAL A 268 10.90 -10.35 10.72
CA VAL A 268 11.96 -10.47 11.76
C VAL A 268 12.56 -11.88 11.77
N ALA A 269 11.72 -12.93 11.70
CA ALA A 269 12.22 -14.31 11.65
C ALA A 269 13.16 -14.54 10.45
N GLN A 270 12.83 -13.98 9.29
CA GLN A 270 13.70 -14.06 8.09
C GLN A 270 14.98 -13.25 8.27
N LEU A 271 14.90 -12.02 8.79
CA LEU A 271 16.07 -11.18 9.04
C LEU A 271 17.02 -11.82 10.07
N VAL A 272 16.49 -12.41 11.14
CA VAL A 272 17.29 -13.17 12.12
C VAL A 272 17.97 -14.37 11.46
N LYS A 273 17.23 -15.16 10.68
CA LYS A 273 17.74 -16.41 10.08
C LYS A 273 18.70 -16.14 8.92
N TYR A 274 18.34 -15.25 8.00
CA TYR A 274 19.03 -15.09 6.71
C TYR A 274 19.80 -13.76 6.58
N GLY A 275 19.53 -12.76 7.44
CA GLY A 275 20.03 -11.39 7.29
C GLY A 275 19.28 -10.57 6.23
N GLU A 276 18.34 -11.17 5.54
CA GLU A 276 17.56 -10.58 4.44
C GLU A 276 16.16 -11.20 4.38
N THR A 277 15.23 -10.51 3.72
CA THR A 277 13.92 -11.08 3.41
C THR A 277 13.99 -11.95 2.15
N ARG A 278 13.16 -12.97 2.12
CA ARG A 278 13.00 -13.88 0.97
C ARG A 278 11.52 -13.94 0.62
N ARG A 279 11.12 -13.13 -0.36
CA ARG A 279 9.72 -12.99 -0.77
C ARG A 279 9.42 -13.80 -2.00
N GLY A 280 8.22 -14.40 -2.01
CA GLY A 280 7.64 -14.94 -3.22
C GLY A 280 7.53 -13.88 -4.31
N TRP A 281 7.69 -14.29 -5.55
CA TRP A 281 7.60 -13.44 -6.72
C TRP A 281 6.85 -14.14 -7.84
N LEU A 282 5.77 -13.53 -8.30
CA LEU A 282 4.95 -14.06 -9.38
C LEU A 282 5.48 -13.63 -10.77
N GLY A 283 6.02 -12.45 -10.87
CA GLY A 283 6.57 -11.93 -12.13
C GLY A 283 5.54 -11.25 -13.02
N VAL A 284 4.52 -10.65 -12.43
CA VAL A 284 3.49 -9.85 -13.13
C VAL A 284 3.60 -8.39 -12.74
N ARG A 285 3.16 -7.50 -13.63
CA ARG A 285 2.80 -6.12 -13.33
C ARG A 285 1.29 -6.04 -13.31
N ILE A 286 0.73 -5.48 -12.27
CA ILE A 286 -0.72 -5.46 -12.04
C ILE A 286 -1.24 -4.04 -11.92
N GLN A 287 -2.53 -3.87 -12.14
CA GLN A 287 -3.26 -2.63 -11.92
C GLN A 287 -4.67 -2.90 -11.41
N THR A 288 -5.27 -1.86 -10.84
CA THR A 288 -6.65 -1.89 -10.33
C THR A 288 -7.63 -2.05 -11.49
N VAL A 289 -8.63 -2.91 -11.30
CA VAL A 289 -9.77 -3.03 -12.19
C VAL A 289 -10.76 -1.91 -11.84
N THR A 290 -10.91 -0.93 -12.73
CA THR A 290 -11.94 0.11 -12.63
C THR A 290 -13.26 -0.38 -13.22
N GLU A 291 -14.37 0.31 -12.99
CA GLU A 291 -15.67 -0.03 -13.56
C GLU A 291 -15.62 -0.13 -15.09
N ASP A 292 -14.99 0.86 -15.74
CA ASP A 292 -14.82 0.87 -17.20
C ASP A 292 -14.00 -0.33 -17.69
N LEU A 293 -12.96 -0.73 -16.93
CA LEU A 293 -12.14 -1.89 -17.27
C LEU A 293 -12.91 -3.19 -17.05
N ALA A 294 -13.69 -3.29 -15.99
CA ALA A 294 -14.54 -4.44 -15.72
C ALA A 294 -15.54 -4.67 -16.87
N GLU A 295 -16.23 -3.61 -17.32
CA GLU A 295 -17.13 -3.67 -18.46
C GLU A 295 -16.39 -4.08 -19.74
N GLY A 296 -15.24 -3.45 -20.04
CA GLY A 296 -14.43 -3.75 -21.23
C GLY A 296 -13.87 -5.17 -21.25
N LEU A 297 -13.62 -5.77 -20.08
CA LEU A 297 -13.12 -7.15 -19.90
C LEU A 297 -14.24 -8.17 -19.73
N GLY A 298 -15.50 -7.74 -19.60
CA GLY A 298 -16.66 -8.61 -19.43
C GLY A 298 -16.81 -9.17 -18.00
N LEU A 299 -16.33 -8.44 -17.00
CA LEU A 299 -16.52 -8.75 -15.58
C LEU A 299 -17.84 -8.15 -15.08
N GLU A 300 -18.50 -8.80 -14.14
CA GLU A 300 -19.76 -8.32 -13.53
C GLU A 300 -19.52 -7.08 -12.64
N LYS A 301 -18.37 -7.01 -11.98
CA LYS A 301 -18.00 -5.91 -11.10
C LYS A 301 -16.47 -5.71 -11.05
N PRO A 302 -15.99 -4.53 -10.64
CA PRO A 302 -14.58 -4.31 -10.39
C PRO A 302 -14.07 -5.22 -9.26
N MET A 303 -13.15 -6.14 -9.58
CA MET A 303 -12.54 -7.04 -8.60
C MET A 303 -11.19 -7.55 -9.09
N GLY A 304 -10.37 -8.03 -8.17
CA GLY A 304 -9.11 -8.69 -8.48
C GLY A 304 -7.99 -7.74 -8.89
N ALA A 305 -6.95 -8.34 -9.45
CA ALA A 305 -5.75 -7.66 -9.95
C ALA A 305 -5.59 -7.91 -11.46
N LEU A 306 -5.74 -6.86 -12.28
CA LEU A 306 -5.54 -6.96 -13.73
C LEU A 306 -4.04 -7.07 -14.05
N VAL A 307 -3.64 -8.11 -14.77
CA VAL A 307 -2.28 -8.29 -15.28
C VAL A 307 -2.05 -7.34 -16.45
N ALA A 308 -1.26 -6.30 -16.24
CA ALA A 308 -0.88 -5.33 -17.27
C ALA A 308 0.33 -5.80 -18.08
N ASP A 309 1.23 -6.60 -17.47
CA ASP A 309 2.42 -7.13 -18.12
C ASP A 309 2.93 -8.37 -17.39
N VAL A 310 3.62 -9.26 -18.11
CA VAL A 310 4.25 -10.47 -17.58
C VAL A 310 5.75 -10.42 -17.86
N THR A 311 6.55 -10.64 -16.82
CA THR A 311 8.01 -10.61 -16.95
C THR A 311 8.47 -11.85 -17.73
N LYS A 312 9.06 -11.64 -18.90
CA LYS A 312 9.57 -12.72 -19.77
C LYS A 312 10.58 -13.61 -19.02
N GLY A 313 10.37 -14.93 -19.08
CA GLY A 313 11.14 -15.92 -18.34
C GLY A 313 10.87 -15.95 -16.84
N GLY A 314 9.91 -15.15 -16.35
CA GLY A 314 9.45 -15.16 -14.95
C GLY A 314 8.53 -16.33 -14.63
N PRO A 315 8.16 -16.51 -13.35
CA PRO A 315 7.23 -17.57 -12.93
C PRO A 315 5.90 -17.54 -13.67
N ALA A 316 5.26 -16.38 -13.75
CA ALA A 316 3.99 -16.18 -14.43
C ALA A 316 4.06 -16.52 -15.94
N ASP A 317 5.14 -16.11 -16.61
CA ASP A 317 5.36 -16.38 -18.05
C ASP A 317 5.49 -17.89 -18.30
N ARG A 318 6.31 -18.58 -17.50
CA ARG A 318 6.47 -20.04 -17.60
C ARG A 318 5.20 -20.82 -17.32
N ALA A 319 4.34 -20.27 -16.46
CA ALA A 319 3.06 -20.86 -16.11
C ALA A 319 1.94 -20.53 -17.12
N GLY A 320 2.17 -19.62 -18.07
CA GLY A 320 1.19 -19.23 -19.08
C GLY A 320 0.18 -18.18 -18.64
N LEU A 321 0.48 -17.41 -17.59
CA LEU A 321 -0.23 -16.16 -17.32
C LEU A 321 0.03 -15.16 -18.46
N ARG A 322 -0.95 -14.33 -18.76
CA ARG A 322 -0.90 -13.38 -19.88
C ARG A 322 -1.37 -11.99 -19.45
N PRO A 323 -0.95 -10.94 -20.13
CA PRO A 323 -1.62 -9.64 -20.02
C PRO A 323 -3.12 -9.79 -20.22
N ARG A 324 -3.93 -9.03 -19.49
CA ARG A 324 -5.39 -9.04 -19.42
C ARG A 324 -6.01 -10.14 -18.56
N ASP A 325 -5.26 -11.10 -18.03
CA ASP A 325 -5.77 -11.96 -16.98
C ASP A 325 -6.16 -11.12 -15.77
N VAL A 326 -7.30 -11.37 -15.17
CA VAL A 326 -7.67 -10.78 -13.88
C VAL A 326 -7.50 -11.83 -12.81
N ILE A 327 -6.51 -11.65 -11.93
CA ILE A 327 -6.27 -12.56 -10.81
C ILE A 327 -7.32 -12.30 -9.75
N VAL A 328 -8.16 -13.29 -9.45
CA VAL A 328 -9.27 -13.19 -8.50
C VAL A 328 -9.05 -14.03 -7.24
N GLU A 329 -8.12 -15.01 -7.29
CA GLU A 329 -7.72 -15.81 -6.15
C GLU A 329 -6.26 -16.26 -6.30
N PHE A 330 -5.53 -16.31 -5.21
CA PHE A 330 -4.14 -16.76 -5.17
C PHE A 330 -3.96 -17.73 -3.99
N ASN A 331 -3.64 -18.98 -4.29
CA ASN A 331 -3.43 -20.05 -3.30
C ASN A 331 -4.57 -20.17 -2.27
N GLY A 332 -5.83 -20.16 -2.74
CA GLY A 332 -7.03 -20.26 -1.90
C GLY A 332 -7.47 -18.94 -1.23
N VAL A 333 -6.65 -17.88 -1.33
CA VAL A 333 -6.98 -16.55 -0.77
C VAL A 333 -7.58 -15.66 -1.85
N LYS A 334 -8.79 -15.14 -1.62
CA LYS A 334 -9.46 -14.21 -2.54
C LYS A 334 -8.66 -12.93 -2.69
N VAL A 335 -8.55 -12.44 -3.92
CA VAL A 335 -7.98 -11.14 -4.27
C VAL A 335 -9.13 -10.19 -4.58
N GLU A 336 -9.59 -9.46 -3.59
CA GLU A 336 -10.69 -8.52 -3.78
C GLU A 336 -10.23 -7.24 -4.47
N LYS A 337 -9.07 -6.75 -4.06
CA LYS A 337 -8.44 -5.52 -4.58
C LYS A 337 -7.05 -5.82 -5.12
N MET A 338 -6.62 -5.08 -6.12
CA MET A 338 -5.29 -5.23 -6.74
C MET A 338 -4.16 -5.27 -5.70
N ARG A 339 -4.23 -4.43 -4.69
CA ARG A 339 -3.18 -4.29 -3.66
C ARG A 339 -3.05 -5.49 -2.71
N ASP A 340 -4.06 -6.37 -2.65
CA ASP A 340 -3.99 -7.57 -1.80
C ASP A 340 -2.96 -8.57 -2.36
N LEU A 341 -2.87 -8.67 -3.69
CA LEU A 341 -2.01 -9.65 -4.36
C LEU A 341 -0.52 -9.53 -4.03
N PRO A 342 0.11 -8.34 -4.04
CA PRO A 342 1.54 -8.20 -3.71
C PRO A 342 1.87 -8.75 -2.33
N ARG A 343 1.02 -8.51 -1.32
CA ARG A 343 1.20 -8.99 0.03
C ARG A 343 1.08 -10.52 0.10
N ILE A 344 -0.01 -11.08 -0.44
CA ILE A 344 -0.25 -12.53 -0.43
C ILE A 344 0.89 -13.28 -1.13
N VAL A 345 1.34 -12.78 -2.28
CA VAL A 345 2.48 -13.36 -3.02
C VAL A 345 3.78 -13.27 -2.22
N ALA A 346 4.07 -12.11 -1.61
CA ALA A 346 5.31 -11.89 -0.84
C ALA A 346 5.39 -12.75 0.43
N GLU A 347 4.24 -13.03 1.06
CA GLU A 347 4.15 -13.90 2.24
C GLU A 347 4.26 -15.40 1.91
N THR A 348 4.03 -15.77 0.66
CA THR A 348 4.11 -17.17 0.22
C THR A 348 5.58 -17.57 0.00
N PRO A 349 6.02 -18.76 0.49
CA PRO A 349 7.41 -19.19 0.38
C PRO A 349 7.94 -19.22 -1.06
N VAL A 350 9.21 -18.85 -1.23
CA VAL A 350 9.93 -18.99 -2.50
C VAL A 350 9.99 -20.46 -2.90
N GLY A 351 9.68 -20.78 -4.16
CA GLY A 351 9.66 -22.13 -4.69
C GLY A 351 8.35 -22.89 -4.43
N ALA A 352 7.40 -22.30 -3.70
CA ALA A 352 6.09 -22.91 -3.52
C ALA A 352 5.34 -22.99 -4.86
N GLU A 353 4.70 -24.14 -5.13
CA GLU A 353 3.72 -24.29 -6.20
C GLU A 353 2.35 -23.84 -5.66
N VAL A 354 1.72 -22.91 -6.35
CA VAL A 354 0.44 -22.29 -5.97
C VAL A 354 -0.53 -22.33 -7.13
N VAL A 355 -1.82 -22.38 -6.82
CA VAL A 355 -2.88 -22.20 -7.82
C VAL A 355 -3.29 -20.73 -7.86
N VAL A 356 -3.23 -20.14 -9.05
CA VAL A 356 -3.70 -18.78 -9.33
C VAL A 356 -4.97 -18.89 -10.17
N LYS A 357 -6.11 -18.46 -9.61
CA LYS A 357 -7.36 -18.38 -10.38
C LYS A 357 -7.44 -17.03 -11.06
N VAL A 358 -7.64 -17.08 -12.36
CA VAL A 358 -7.78 -15.89 -13.21
C VAL A 358 -9.09 -15.92 -13.96
N VAL A 359 -9.58 -14.75 -14.33
CA VAL A 359 -10.61 -14.58 -15.36
C VAL A 359 -9.90 -14.14 -16.63
N ARG A 360 -9.97 -14.98 -17.67
CA ARG A 360 -9.42 -14.72 -19.02
C ARG A 360 -10.54 -14.72 -20.02
N ASP A 361 -10.73 -13.61 -20.75
CA ASP A 361 -11.80 -13.43 -21.74
C ASP A 361 -13.20 -13.80 -21.19
N GLY A 362 -13.46 -13.41 -19.92
CA GLY A 362 -14.73 -13.68 -19.21
C GLY A 362 -14.88 -15.11 -18.66
N LYS A 363 -13.87 -15.98 -18.78
CA LYS A 363 -13.93 -17.37 -18.31
C LYS A 363 -12.92 -17.61 -17.14
N PRO A 364 -13.33 -18.31 -16.09
CA PRO A 364 -12.41 -18.70 -15.02
C PRO A 364 -11.40 -19.74 -15.51
N LEU A 365 -10.16 -19.63 -15.05
CA LEU A 365 -9.07 -20.54 -15.37
C LEU A 365 -8.13 -20.67 -14.16
N ASP A 366 -7.76 -21.91 -13.82
CA ASP A 366 -6.79 -22.21 -12.78
C ASP A 366 -5.41 -22.42 -13.41
N ILE A 367 -4.40 -21.70 -12.91
CA ILE A 367 -3.02 -21.75 -13.40
C ILE A 367 -2.09 -22.11 -12.25
N LYS A 368 -1.32 -23.20 -12.39
CA LYS A 368 -0.31 -23.59 -11.41
C LYS A 368 0.98 -22.82 -11.67
N VAL A 369 1.51 -22.17 -10.63
CA VAL A 369 2.71 -21.32 -10.71
C VAL A 369 3.68 -21.68 -9.62
N THR A 370 4.94 -21.92 -9.95
CA THR A 370 6.03 -22.04 -8.97
C THR A 370 6.66 -20.68 -8.75
N LEU A 371 6.59 -20.14 -7.52
CA LEU A 371 7.05 -18.80 -7.21
C LEU A 371 8.58 -18.66 -7.30
N GLY A 372 9.02 -17.54 -7.85
CA GLY A 372 10.41 -17.10 -7.82
C GLY A 372 10.74 -16.33 -6.54
N ARG A 373 11.96 -15.81 -6.47
CA ARG A 373 12.43 -14.92 -5.41
C ARG A 373 12.45 -13.47 -5.92
N LEU A 374 11.75 -12.58 -5.21
CA LEU A 374 11.61 -11.18 -5.60
C LEU A 374 12.95 -10.44 -5.64
N GLU A 375 13.78 -10.59 -4.60
CA GLU A 375 15.06 -9.90 -4.48
C GLU A 375 16.00 -10.26 -5.64
N LYS A 376 16.04 -11.53 -6.03
CA LYS A 376 16.84 -12.00 -7.19
C LYS A 376 16.33 -11.42 -8.52
N ALA A 377 15.01 -11.30 -8.67
CA ALA A 377 14.40 -10.70 -9.86
C ALA A 377 14.72 -9.19 -9.96
N GLU A 378 14.74 -8.48 -8.83
CA GLU A 378 15.11 -7.06 -8.78
C GLU A 378 16.59 -6.84 -9.12
N GLU A 379 17.48 -7.71 -8.66
CA GLU A 379 18.91 -7.68 -9.01
C GLU A 379 19.12 -7.87 -10.52
N MET A 380 18.48 -8.87 -11.11
CA MET A 380 18.52 -9.11 -12.55
C MET A 380 17.97 -7.92 -13.35
N ARG A 381 16.89 -7.29 -12.89
CA ARG A 381 16.32 -6.10 -13.52
C ARG A 381 17.24 -4.88 -13.43
N LYS A 382 17.99 -4.71 -12.35
CA LYS A 382 18.99 -3.65 -12.21
C LYS A 382 20.16 -3.86 -13.17
N ALA A 383 20.60 -5.09 -13.35
CA ALA A 383 21.69 -5.45 -14.28
C ALA A 383 21.29 -5.24 -15.74
N SER A 384 20.05 -5.59 -16.13
CA SER A 384 19.58 -5.47 -17.52
C SER A 384 19.29 -4.03 -17.98
N LYS A 385 19.11 -3.07 -17.06
CA LYS A 385 18.90 -1.66 -17.40
C LYS A 385 20.13 -0.95 -18.03
N LYS A 386 21.27 -1.61 -18.14
CA LYS A 386 22.53 -1.03 -18.64
C LYS A 386 22.81 -1.22 -20.13
N ALA A 387 21.96 -1.88 -20.92
CA ALA A 387 22.28 -2.19 -22.33
C ALA A 387 21.14 -1.94 -23.33
N ALA A 388 21.44 -1.19 -24.39
CA ALA A 388 21.15 -1.31 -25.85
C ALA A 388 20.10 -0.46 -26.60
N PRO A 389 20.41 -0.11 -27.88
CA PRO A 389 19.75 0.88 -28.72
C PRO A 389 18.89 0.38 -29.94
N PRO A 390 18.39 1.27 -30.85
CA PRO A 390 17.08 1.18 -31.49
C PRO A 390 17.05 1.02 -33.02
N ALA A 391 15.83 1.01 -33.62
CA ALA A 391 15.60 1.19 -35.07
C ALA A 391 14.17 1.67 -35.42
N GLU A 392 14.06 2.33 -36.56
CA GLU A 392 13.00 3.26 -37.01
C GLU A 392 11.94 2.78 -37.99
N LYS A 393 10.74 3.47 -38.15
CA LYS A 393 9.94 3.63 -39.40
C LYS A 393 8.74 4.61 -39.38
N LYS A 394 8.15 4.96 -40.58
CA LYS A 394 7.46 6.15 -41.13
C LYS A 394 5.94 6.40 -40.89
N LYS A 395 5.44 7.56 -41.31
CA LYS A 395 4.35 8.43 -40.77
C LYS A 395 2.99 8.45 -41.50
N THR A 396 1.88 8.42 -40.72
CA THR A 396 0.57 9.01 -41.02
C THR A 396 -0.19 9.29 -39.72
N THR A 397 -0.85 10.44 -39.56
CA THR A 397 -1.58 10.83 -38.35
C THR A 397 -3.10 10.68 -38.51
N LYS A 398 -3.84 10.37 -37.41
CA LYS A 398 -5.31 10.34 -37.33
C LYS A 398 -5.82 10.85 -36.00
N THR A 399 -6.98 11.50 -35.97
CA THR A 399 -7.64 11.90 -34.71
C THR A 399 -8.76 10.93 -34.37
N LEU A 400 -8.66 10.26 -33.21
CA LEU A 400 -9.59 9.22 -32.75
C LEU A 400 -9.84 9.38 -31.24
N LEU A 401 -11.10 9.39 -30.82
CA LEU A 401 -11.51 9.52 -29.39
C LEU A 401 -10.84 10.71 -28.67
N GLY A 402 -10.69 11.85 -29.38
CA GLY A 402 -10.05 13.04 -28.84
C GLY A 402 -8.52 12.99 -28.76
N MET A 403 -7.88 11.94 -29.30
CA MET A 403 -6.43 11.80 -29.41
C MET A 403 -5.98 11.99 -30.84
N GLU A 404 -4.98 12.80 -31.08
CA GLU A 404 -4.22 12.82 -32.32
C GLU A 404 -3.14 11.74 -32.25
N LEU A 405 -3.23 10.75 -33.12
CA LEU A 405 -2.37 9.57 -33.16
C LEU A 405 -1.41 9.63 -34.33
N GLY A 406 -0.17 9.27 -34.11
CA GLY A 406 0.86 9.24 -35.14
C GLY A 406 1.75 8.00 -35.04
N PRO A 407 2.63 7.79 -36.03
CA PRO A 407 3.59 6.71 -36.00
C PRO A 407 4.67 6.93 -34.94
N LEU A 408 5.18 5.84 -34.41
CA LEU A 408 6.30 5.82 -33.47
C LEU A 408 7.61 5.78 -34.28
N ASP A 409 8.01 6.91 -34.89
CA ASP A 409 9.26 7.05 -35.62
C ASP A 409 10.41 7.60 -34.74
N ASP A 410 11.64 7.67 -35.28
CA ASP A 410 12.82 8.11 -34.53
C ASP A 410 12.77 9.60 -34.17
N ALA A 411 12.18 10.45 -35.01
CA ALA A 411 11.99 11.84 -34.68
C ALA A 411 11.02 11.99 -33.49
N ALA A 412 9.94 11.21 -33.46
CA ALA A 412 9.01 11.13 -32.36
C ALA A 412 9.67 10.57 -31.08
N ARG A 413 10.48 9.51 -31.22
CA ARG A 413 11.25 8.94 -30.09
C ARG A 413 12.17 9.97 -29.46
N LYS A 414 12.96 10.68 -30.26
CA LYS A 414 13.87 11.73 -29.78
C LYS A 414 13.09 12.88 -29.11
N ARG A 415 12.03 13.38 -29.78
CA ARG A 415 11.21 14.48 -29.28
C ARG A 415 10.57 14.17 -27.93
N HIS A 416 10.00 12.97 -27.76
CA HIS A 416 9.29 12.56 -26.55
C HIS A 416 10.15 11.78 -25.55
N ARG A 417 11.46 11.55 -25.86
CA ARG A 417 12.41 10.77 -25.04
C ARG A 417 11.88 9.36 -24.74
N ILE A 418 11.32 8.70 -25.77
CA ILE A 418 10.74 7.37 -25.63
C ILE A 418 11.87 6.33 -25.53
N PRO A 419 11.88 5.49 -24.48
CA PRO A 419 12.95 4.49 -24.31
C PRO A 419 13.03 3.51 -25.46
N GLU A 420 14.23 3.08 -25.81
CA GLU A 420 14.52 2.13 -26.88
C GLU A 420 13.83 0.77 -26.72
N LYS A 421 13.51 0.40 -25.50
CA LYS A 421 12.74 -0.83 -25.20
C LYS A 421 11.33 -0.84 -25.80
N VAL A 422 10.79 0.34 -26.13
CA VAL A 422 9.46 0.53 -26.76
C VAL A 422 9.60 0.37 -28.26
N LYS A 423 9.51 -0.85 -28.78
CA LYS A 423 9.81 -1.14 -30.19
C LYS A 423 8.62 -0.91 -31.14
N LYS A 424 7.37 -1.03 -30.67
CA LYS A 424 6.13 -0.95 -31.45
C LYS A 424 5.12 -0.07 -30.75
N GLY A 425 4.07 0.33 -31.45
CA GLY A 425 2.93 1.06 -30.93
C GLY A 425 2.58 2.31 -31.74
N VAL A 426 1.52 2.98 -31.32
CA VAL A 426 1.00 4.22 -31.91
C VAL A 426 1.24 5.35 -30.92
N LEU A 427 1.90 6.42 -31.37
CA LEU A 427 2.20 7.58 -30.51
C LEU A 427 0.97 8.48 -30.37
N VAL A 428 0.69 8.91 -29.15
CA VAL A 428 -0.25 10.00 -28.86
C VAL A 428 0.50 11.33 -29.08
N LEU A 429 0.13 12.08 -30.09
CA LEU A 429 0.75 13.37 -30.43
C LEU A 429 0.14 14.49 -29.61
N SER A 430 -1.17 14.50 -29.46
CA SER A 430 -1.93 15.44 -28.64
C SER A 430 -3.23 14.83 -28.14
N VAL A 431 -3.79 15.40 -27.08
CA VAL A 431 -5.10 15.03 -26.53
C VAL A 431 -5.93 16.29 -26.40
N LYS A 432 -7.15 16.27 -26.92
CA LYS A 432 -8.09 17.39 -26.89
C LYS A 432 -8.65 17.58 -25.48
N ALA A 433 -8.67 18.81 -25.01
CA ALA A 433 -9.24 19.17 -23.71
C ALA A 433 -10.75 18.83 -23.62
N GLY A 434 -11.20 18.39 -22.43
CA GLY A 434 -12.58 18.01 -22.16
C GLY A 434 -12.97 16.59 -22.60
N THR A 435 -12.06 15.85 -23.28
CA THR A 435 -12.32 14.50 -23.75
C THR A 435 -12.13 13.44 -22.64
N ASP A 436 -12.71 12.24 -22.85
CA ASP A 436 -12.51 11.11 -21.94
C ASP A 436 -11.03 10.68 -21.85
N ALA A 437 -10.30 10.78 -22.96
CA ALA A 437 -8.87 10.51 -23.01
C ALA A 437 -8.08 11.44 -22.06
N GLU A 438 -8.39 12.73 -22.04
CA GLU A 438 -7.76 13.70 -21.13
C GLU A 438 -8.15 13.40 -19.67
N LYS A 439 -9.44 13.21 -19.38
CA LYS A 439 -9.95 12.90 -18.04
C LYS A 439 -9.27 11.64 -17.44
N LYS A 440 -8.95 10.67 -18.29
CA LYS A 440 -8.20 9.46 -17.92
C LYS A 440 -6.69 9.65 -17.98
N GLY A 441 -6.26 10.89 -18.19
CA GLY A 441 -4.90 11.37 -18.04
C GLY A 441 -3.98 10.97 -19.22
N LEU A 442 -4.48 10.58 -20.39
CA LEU A 442 -3.66 10.40 -21.57
C LEU A 442 -3.05 11.72 -22.00
N ALA A 443 -1.81 11.69 -22.46
CA ALA A 443 -1.05 12.89 -22.79
C ALA A 443 -0.10 12.67 -23.99
N ALA A 444 0.37 13.76 -24.57
CA ALA A 444 1.37 13.72 -25.63
C ALA A 444 2.65 12.99 -25.18
N GLY A 445 3.09 12.03 -25.99
CA GLY A 445 4.23 11.18 -25.74
C GLY A 445 3.87 9.81 -25.12
N ASP A 446 2.61 9.54 -24.78
CA ASP A 446 2.14 8.18 -24.45
C ASP A 446 2.15 7.30 -25.71
N VAL A 447 2.32 6.00 -25.57
CA VAL A 447 2.38 5.05 -26.68
C VAL A 447 1.34 3.95 -26.50
N ILE A 448 0.38 3.84 -27.42
CA ILE A 448 -0.63 2.80 -27.44
C ILE A 448 -0.01 1.53 -28.04
N LEU A 449 0.00 0.45 -27.28
CA LEU A 449 0.48 -0.87 -27.72
C LEU A 449 -0.66 -1.74 -28.27
N GLU A 450 -1.84 -1.67 -27.63
CA GLU A 450 -3.02 -2.45 -27.99
C GLU A 450 -4.27 -1.57 -27.96
N ALA A 451 -5.22 -1.88 -28.83
CA ALA A 451 -6.56 -1.34 -28.84
C ALA A 451 -7.55 -2.49 -28.95
N GLY A 452 -8.51 -2.58 -28.01
CA GLY A 452 -9.53 -3.64 -28.05
C GLY A 452 -8.93 -5.04 -28.03
N ASN A 453 -7.82 -5.23 -27.30
CA ASN A 453 -7.10 -6.50 -27.16
C ASN A 453 -6.32 -6.97 -28.41
N VAL A 454 -6.01 -6.08 -29.32
CA VAL A 454 -5.20 -6.36 -30.51
C VAL A 454 -4.02 -5.42 -30.57
N GLU A 455 -2.80 -5.94 -30.80
CA GLU A 455 -1.61 -5.13 -31.02
C GLU A 455 -1.83 -4.13 -32.16
N VAL A 456 -1.40 -2.88 -31.96
CA VAL A 456 -1.51 -1.83 -32.95
C VAL A 456 -0.13 -1.26 -33.29
N ALA A 457 0.11 -0.98 -34.57
CA ALA A 457 1.35 -0.40 -35.06
C ALA A 457 1.11 0.92 -35.83
N THR A 458 -0.11 1.16 -36.26
CA THR A 458 -0.51 2.35 -37.02
C THR A 458 -1.81 2.95 -36.46
N PRO A 459 -2.05 4.26 -36.63
CA PRO A 459 -3.34 4.87 -36.28
C PRO A 459 -4.55 4.21 -36.95
N GLY A 460 -4.39 3.64 -38.15
CA GLY A 460 -5.42 2.88 -38.85
C GLY A 460 -5.81 1.56 -38.16
N ASP A 461 -4.87 0.94 -37.43
CA ASP A 461 -5.16 -0.25 -36.63
C ASP A 461 -6.06 0.12 -35.45
N VAL A 462 -5.78 1.22 -34.77
CA VAL A 462 -6.59 1.76 -33.68
C VAL A 462 -8.02 2.04 -34.16
N GLU A 463 -8.16 2.71 -35.29
CA GLU A 463 -9.46 3.02 -35.89
C GLU A 463 -10.29 1.74 -36.20
N ARG A 464 -9.67 0.71 -36.79
CA ARG A 464 -10.33 -0.57 -37.05
C ARG A 464 -10.85 -1.22 -35.76
N GLN A 465 -10.08 -1.19 -34.68
CA GLN A 465 -10.51 -1.78 -33.42
C GLN A 465 -11.66 -0.98 -32.78
N ILE A 466 -11.61 0.34 -32.80
CA ILE A 466 -12.70 1.20 -32.33
C ILE A 466 -13.99 0.85 -33.13
N GLY A 467 -13.90 0.73 -34.45
CA GLY A 467 -15.03 0.32 -35.31
C GLY A 467 -15.57 -1.07 -34.97
N ALA A 468 -14.69 -2.02 -34.67
CA ALA A 468 -15.09 -3.39 -34.28
C ALA A 468 -15.83 -3.41 -32.93
N PHE A 469 -15.40 -2.64 -31.96
CA PHE A 469 -16.05 -2.54 -30.65
C PHE A 469 -17.41 -1.83 -30.74
N ARG A 470 -17.51 -0.75 -31.52
CA ARG A 470 -18.81 -0.09 -31.85
C ARG A 470 -19.81 -1.05 -32.48
N LYS A 471 -19.36 -1.85 -33.48
CA LYS A 471 -20.23 -2.86 -34.13
C LYS A 471 -20.74 -3.95 -33.18
N LYS A 472 -19.98 -4.26 -32.11
CA LYS A 472 -20.37 -5.22 -31.07
C LYS A 472 -21.25 -4.60 -29.96
N GLY A 473 -21.66 -3.34 -30.09
CA GLY A 473 -22.49 -2.63 -29.12
C GLY A 473 -21.77 -2.32 -27.79
N ARG A 474 -20.45 -2.43 -27.74
CA ARG A 474 -19.67 -2.09 -26.53
C ARG A 474 -19.64 -0.58 -26.32
N LYS A 475 -19.72 -0.14 -25.07
CA LYS A 475 -19.70 1.26 -24.70
C LYS A 475 -18.30 1.81 -24.52
N ALA A 476 -17.33 0.96 -24.18
CA ALA A 476 -15.94 1.30 -23.95
C ALA A 476 -14.99 0.34 -24.68
N ILE A 477 -13.78 0.81 -25.00
CA ILE A 477 -12.69 0.02 -25.58
C ILE A 477 -11.45 0.10 -24.69
N PRO A 478 -10.85 -1.03 -24.27
CA PRO A 478 -9.60 -1.04 -23.52
C PRO A 478 -8.41 -0.78 -24.45
N PHE A 479 -7.48 0.05 -23.98
CA PHE A 479 -6.17 0.30 -24.58
C PHE A 479 -5.07 -0.13 -23.63
N LEU A 480 -4.05 -0.81 -24.09
CA LEU A 480 -2.79 -0.98 -23.37
C LEU A 480 -1.85 0.17 -23.77
N VAL A 481 -1.49 1.02 -22.83
CA VAL A 481 -0.74 2.25 -23.07
C VAL A 481 0.51 2.30 -22.21
N LEU A 482 1.64 2.66 -22.82
CA LEU A 482 2.86 3.03 -22.11
C LEU A 482 2.78 4.52 -21.77
N ARG A 483 2.64 4.84 -20.48
CA ARG A 483 2.48 6.21 -20.01
C ARG A 483 3.84 6.89 -19.81
N LYS A 484 4.04 8.02 -20.50
CA LYS A 484 5.25 8.86 -20.34
C LYS A 484 5.41 9.33 -18.89
N ALA A 485 4.34 9.81 -18.28
CA ALA A 485 4.32 10.27 -16.88
C ALA A 485 4.68 9.15 -15.87
N ALA A 486 4.48 7.88 -16.25
CA ALA A 486 4.81 6.70 -15.43
C ALA A 486 6.11 6.00 -15.89
N GLY A 487 7.02 6.71 -16.58
CA GLY A 487 8.28 6.13 -17.06
C GLY A 487 8.13 5.05 -18.12
N TYR A 488 7.08 5.12 -18.93
CA TYR A 488 6.71 4.13 -19.95
C TYR A 488 6.39 2.75 -19.38
N ASP A 489 5.74 2.72 -18.24
CA ASP A 489 5.16 1.50 -17.69
C ASP A 489 3.78 1.24 -18.31
N PRO A 490 3.48 -0.03 -18.69
CA PRO A 490 2.23 -0.40 -19.34
C PRO A 490 1.04 -0.30 -18.37
N ARG A 491 -0.07 0.28 -18.86
CA ARG A 491 -1.34 0.36 -18.15
C ARG A 491 -2.50 0.18 -19.11
N PHE A 492 -3.53 -0.51 -18.66
CA PHE A 492 -4.80 -0.53 -19.38
C PHE A 492 -5.61 0.72 -19.05
N ILE A 493 -6.20 1.34 -20.08
CA ILE A 493 -7.09 2.48 -19.97
C ILE A 493 -8.27 2.18 -20.89
N ALA A 494 -9.48 2.14 -20.34
CA ALA A 494 -10.68 2.01 -21.17
C ALA A 494 -11.18 3.41 -21.53
N LEU A 495 -11.46 3.65 -22.81
CA LEU A 495 -12.05 4.90 -23.30
C LEU A 495 -13.49 4.64 -23.76
N TRP A 496 -14.40 5.55 -23.39
CA TRP A 496 -15.77 5.51 -23.85
C TRP A 496 -15.84 5.75 -25.34
N LEU A 497 -16.69 4.94 -26.03
CA LEU A 497 -16.90 5.03 -27.48
C LEU A 497 -17.97 6.06 -27.87
N LYS A 498 -18.54 6.78 -26.89
CA LYS A 498 -19.39 7.93 -27.16
C LYS A 498 -18.51 9.10 -27.61
N ASP A 499 -18.90 9.73 -28.70
CA ASP A 499 -18.28 10.95 -29.22
C ASP A 499 -18.60 12.12 -28.31
#